data_181425b813f798b85a2b73ce4096d022
#
_entry.id   181425b813f798b85a2b73ce4096d022
#
_cell.length_a   1.000
_cell.length_b   1.000
_cell.length_c   1.000
_cell.angle_alpha   90.00
_cell.angle_beta   90.00
_cell.angle_gamma   90.00
#
_symmetry.space_group_name_H-M   'P 1'
#
loop_
_entity.id
_entity.type
_entity.pdbx_description
1 polymer ?
#
loop_
_entity_poly.entity_id
_entity_poly.type
_entity_poly.pdbx_seq_one_letter_code
_entity_poly.pdbx_strand_id
1 'polypeptide(L)'
;MATHGDVRVNRLSDALGAEVTGVDWSNDVDAETVAELRQVWLEHHVLVFRHQQVSPDRLRTFGQAFGELEQVKTYGGLDGYPEIMPLIKQPSDQLNVGEGWHIDSTYRQCPPAGAALYAIDVPPKGGDTLFSNMYLAYGTLSAGMRRLADGLHVVHANGYLGDAEARNERQAQQSMKLRSEVKTETAQHPLVRTHPETKRKSLYVNKLLADGGMIANLLDMSAEESAPLVQYLCEHAARDEFTWRVKWESGMLVLYDNRCLQHNAPNDYDGFRREMWRLSLAGDVPF
;
A
#
# COMPACT_ATOMS: atom_id res chain seq x y z
N MET A 1 -19.72 -25.34 11.90
CA MET A 1 -19.42 -25.98 10.61
C MET A 1 -19.19 -24.85 9.65
N ALA A 2 -17.94 -24.67 9.19
CA ALA A 2 -17.63 -23.67 8.15
C ALA A 2 -18.40 -24.06 6.88
N THR A 3 -19.25 -23.18 6.39
CA THR A 3 -19.94 -23.40 5.13
C THR A 3 -18.97 -23.10 4.01
N HIS A 4 -18.57 -24.11 3.24
CA HIS A 4 -17.98 -23.93 1.93
C HIS A 4 -19.00 -23.20 1.04
N GLY A 5 -18.96 -21.87 1.06
CA GLY A 5 -19.60 -21.07 0.03
C GLY A 5 -18.79 -21.23 -1.27
N ASP A 6 -19.46 -21.28 -2.42
CA ASP A 6 -18.78 -21.24 -3.72
C ASP A 6 -17.94 -19.92 -3.82
N VAL A 7 -16.63 -20.00 -3.58
CA VAL A 7 -15.73 -18.89 -3.79
C VAL A 7 -15.78 -18.52 -5.28
N ARG A 8 -16.11 -17.27 -5.57
CA ARG A 8 -16.14 -16.75 -6.93
C ARG A 8 -15.22 -15.55 -7.05
N VAL A 9 -14.44 -15.54 -8.10
CA VAL A 9 -13.46 -14.50 -8.38
C VAL A 9 -13.86 -13.77 -9.67
N ASN A 10 -14.11 -12.47 -9.55
CA ASN A 10 -14.45 -11.62 -10.68
C ASN A 10 -13.32 -10.59 -10.88
N ARG A 11 -12.64 -10.67 -12.03
CA ARG A 11 -11.61 -9.70 -12.39
C ARG A 11 -12.20 -8.29 -12.51
N LEU A 12 -11.55 -7.29 -11.92
CA LEU A 12 -12.05 -5.91 -11.87
C LEU A 12 -11.45 -5.00 -12.95
N SER A 13 -10.23 -5.30 -13.41
CA SER A 13 -9.61 -4.59 -14.53
C SER A 13 -8.59 -5.46 -15.25
N ASP A 14 -8.09 -4.98 -16.39
CA ASP A 14 -7.02 -5.65 -17.12
C ASP A 14 -5.65 -5.52 -16.44
N ALA A 15 -5.47 -4.50 -15.63
CA ALA A 15 -4.21 -4.25 -14.95
C ALA A 15 -4.05 -5.05 -13.65
N LEU A 16 -5.10 -5.10 -12.81
CA LEU A 16 -5.06 -5.69 -11.47
C LEU A 16 -6.45 -5.71 -10.82
N GLY A 17 -6.57 -6.43 -9.73
CA GLY A 17 -7.75 -6.44 -8.86
C GLY A 17 -8.76 -7.52 -9.19
N ALA A 18 -9.24 -8.20 -8.15
CA ALA A 18 -10.33 -9.15 -8.21
C ALA A 18 -11.31 -8.94 -7.05
N GLU A 19 -12.60 -9.01 -7.35
CA GLU A 19 -13.65 -9.11 -6.35
C GLU A 19 -13.88 -10.58 -6.00
N VAL A 20 -13.86 -10.87 -4.71
CA VAL A 20 -14.11 -12.20 -4.16
C VAL A 20 -15.48 -12.20 -3.49
N THR A 21 -16.32 -13.14 -3.88
CA THR A 21 -17.63 -13.39 -3.27
C THR A 21 -17.73 -14.84 -2.77
N GLY A 22 -18.68 -15.12 -1.88
CA GLY A 22 -18.84 -16.44 -1.26
C GLY A 22 -18.00 -16.65 0.01
N VAL A 23 -17.24 -15.63 0.45
CA VAL A 23 -16.46 -15.66 1.68
C VAL A 23 -16.93 -14.54 2.62
N ASP A 24 -17.21 -14.91 3.87
CA ASP A 24 -17.61 -13.98 4.94
C ASP A 24 -16.59 -14.03 6.08
N TRP A 25 -15.79 -12.97 6.19
CA TRP A 25 -14.74 -12.82 7.20
C TRP A 25 -15.27 -12.47 8.60
N SER A 26 -16.57 -12.29 8.78
CA SER A 26 -17.18 -12.24 10.12
C SER A 26 -17.16 -13.61 10.80
N ASN A 27 -16.97 -14.68 10.03
CA ASN A 27 -16.89 -16.08 10.46
C ASN A 27 -15.46 -16.65 10.30
N ASP A 28 -15.29 -17.90 10.72
CA ASP A 28 -14.04 -18.61 10.48
C ASP A 28 -13.99 -19.08 9.02
N VAL A 29 -12.87 -18.82 8.37
CA VAL A 29 -12.57 -19.26 7.01
C VAL A 29 -11.55 -20.40 7.12
N ASP A 30 -11.81 -21.50 6.43
CA ASP A 30 -10.95 -22.68 6.50
C ASP A 30 -9.63 -22.50 5.72
N ALA A 31 -8.64 -23.33 6.05
CA ALA A 31 -7.29 -23.22 5.49
C ALA A 31 -7.23 -23.49 3.98
N GLU A 32 -8.14 -24.28 3.42
CA GLU A 32 -8.21 -24.57 1.99
C GLU A 32 -8.67 -23.33 1.23
N THR A 33 -9.74 -22.68 1.68
CA THR A 33 -10.21 -21.40 1.17
C THR A 33 -9.12 -20.32 1.25
N VAL A 34 -8.42 -20.22 2.38
CA VAL A 34 -7.31 -19.27 2.54
C VAL A 34 -6.19 -19.53 1.54
N ALA A 35 -5.83 -20.81 1.31
CA ALA A 35 -4.81 -21.17 0.34
C ALA A 35 -5.22 -20.82 -1.11
N GLU A 36 -6.49 -21.04 -1.47
CA GLU A 36 -7.05 -20.59 -2.75
C GLU A 36 -6.97 -19.07 -2.89
N LEU A 37 -7.45 -18.33 -1.88
CA LEU A 37 -7.42 -16.86 -1.87
C LEU A 37 -5.99 -16.31 -1.97
N ARG A 38 -5.01 -17.01 -1.39
CA ARG A 38 -3.60 -16.63 -1.54
C ARG A 38 -3.15 -16.71 -3.00
N GLN A 39 -3.53 -17.75 -3.75
CA GLN A 39 -3.21 -17.84 -5.18
C GLN A 39 -3.89 -16.75 -5.98
N VAL A 40 -5.16 -16.46 -5.71
CA VAL A 40 -5.91 -15.36 -6.32
C VAL A 40 -5.24 -14.01 -6.03
N TRP A 41 -4.75 -13.80 -4.79
CA TRP A 41 -4.01 -12.58 -4.42
C TRP A 41 -2.72 -12.42 -5.21
N LEU A 42 -1.93 -13.50 -5.35
CA LEU A 42 -0.68 -13.49 -6.14
C LEU A 42 -0.93 -13.25 -7.64
N GLU A 43 -2.07 -13.67 -8.17
CA GLU A 43 -2.46 -13.47 -9.57
C GLU A 43 -3.00 -12.06 -9.82
N HIS A 44 -3.88 -11.55 -8.95
CA HIS A 44 -4.60 -10.29 -9.14
C HIS A 44 -4.06 -9.11 -8.34
N HIS A 45 -3.19 -9.34 -7.37
CA HIS A 45 -2.45 -8.36 -6.56
C HIS A 45 -3.32 -7.55 -5.58
N VAL A 46 -4.61 -7.38 -5.86
CA VAL A 46 -5.62 -6.75 -4.99
C VAL A 46 -6.84 -7.64 -4.91
N LEU A 47 -7.28 -7.99 -3.69
CA LEU A 47 -8.54 -8.67 -3.44
C LEU A 47 -9.53 -7.71 -2.78
N VAL A 48 -10.76 -7.71 -3.24
CA VAL A 48 -11.86 -6.90 -2.72
C VAL A 48 -12.96 -7.81 -2.22
N PHE A 49 -13.32 -7.64 -0.95
CA PHE A 49 -14.45 -8.32 -0.30
C PHE A 49 -15.46 -7.24 0.09
N ARG A 50 -16.66 -7.28 -0.49
CA ARG A 50 -17.72 -6.32 -0.17
C ARG A 50 -18.60 -6.82 0.95
N HIS A 51 -19.33 -5.88 1.58
CA HIS A 51 -20.37 -6.18 2.58
C HIS A 51 -19.89 -7.02 3.77
N GLN A 52 -18.63 -6.84 4.17
CA GLN A 52 -18.06 -7.53 5.32
C GLN A 52 -18.42 -6.80 6.62
N GLN A 53 -18.70 -7.57 7.69
CA GLN A 53 -18.90 -7.04 9.04
C GLN A 53 -17.77 -7.53 9.95
N VAL A 54 -16.63 -6.84 9.88
CA VAL A 54 -15.39 -7.30 10.51
C VAL A 54 -15.13 -6.52 11.79
N SER A 55 -15.10 -7.24 12.92
CA SER A 55 -14.61 -6.70 14.19
C SER A 55 -13.08 -6.58 14.19
N PRO A 56 -12.46 -5.86 15.14
CA PRO A 56 -11.00 -5.82 15.25
C PRO A 56 -10.37 -7.22 15.36
N ASP A 57 -10.98 -8.16 16.12
CA ASP A 57 -10.51 -9.56 16.20
C ASP A 57 -10.58 -10.26 14.86
N ARG A 58 -11.67 -10.06 14.11
CA ARG A 58 -11.85 -10.65 12.79
C ARG A 58 -10.89 -10.07 11.76
N LEU A 59 -10.60 -8.77 11.82
CA LEU A 59 -9.58 -8.14 10.97
C LEU A 59 -8.18 -8.70 11.29
N ARG A 60 -7.87 -8.91 12.57
CA ARG A 60 -6.63 -9.58 13.01
C ARG A 60 -6.55 -10.99 12.43
N THR A 61 -7.61 -11.80 12.58
CA THR A 61 -7.68 -13.18 12.04
C THR A 61 -7.51 -13.18 10.52
N PHE A 62 -8.18 -12.26 9.82
CA PHE A 62 -8.01 -12.07 8.38
C PHE A 62 -6.54 -11.85 8.02
N GLY A 63 -5.89 -10.89 8.65
CA GLY A 63 -4.49 -10.59 8.36
C GLY A 63 -3.56 -11.78 8.63
N GLN A 64 -3.76 -12.47 9.78
CA GLN A 64 -2.99 -13.67 10.16
C GLN A 64 -3.13 -14.82 9.16
N ALA A 65 -4.25 -14.90 8.45
CA ALA A 65 -4.44 -15.88 7.38
C ALA A 65 -3.48 -15.67 6.18
N PHE A 66 -3.04 -14.43 5.95
CA PHE A 66 -2.14 -14.08 4.85
C PHE A 66 -0.68 -13.85 5.26
N GLY A 67 -0.38 -13.71 6.54
CA GLY A 67 0.99 -13.55 7.02
C GLY A 67 1.10 -13.08 8.47
N GLU A 68 2.33 -12.93 8.93
CA GLU A 68 2.62 -12.35 10.23
C GLU A 68 2.24 -10.87 10.25
N LEU A 69 1.64 -10.39 11.35
CA LEU A 69 1.21 -9.00 11.47
C LEU A 69 2.32 -8.13 12.03
N GLU A 70 2.47 -6.93 11.48
CA GLU A 70 3.34 -5.91 12.02
C GLU A 70 2.60 -5.02 13.02
N GLN A 71 3.28 -4.66 14.11
CA GLN A 71 2.79 -3.60 15.01
C GLN A 71 2.98 -2.22 14.38
N VAL A 72 1.98 -1.35 14.56
CA VAL A 72 2.04 0.03 14.09
C VAL A 72 3.11 0.81 14.85
N LYS A 73 4.09 1.35 14.11
CA LYS A 73 5.21 2.12 14.69
C LYS A 73 5.06 3.63 14.48
N THR A 74 4.43 4.05 13.39
CA THR A 74 4.38 5.46 12.97
C THR A 74 3.27 6.25 13.67
N TYR A 75 2.09 5.67 13.78
CA TYR A 75 0.90 6.23 14.44
C TYR A 75 0.47 5.31 15.59
N GLY A 76 -0.57 5.66 16.32
CA GLY A 76 -1.16 4.76 17.33
C GLY A 76 -1.96 3.63 16.68
N GLY A 77 -1.94 2.44 17.29
CA GLY A 77 -2.89 1.36 16.99
C GLY A 77 -4.22 1.57 17.71
N LEU A 78 -5.24 0.77 17.36
CA LEU A 78 -6.49 0.70 18.13
C LEU A 78 -6.21 0.18 19.54
N ASP A 79 -7.02 0.63 20.49
CA ASP A 79 -6.92 0.17 21.88
C ASP A 79 -7.15 -1.35 21.94
N GLY A 80 -6.20 -2.07 22.55
CA GLY A 80 -6.17 -3.53 22.57
C GLY A 80 -5.70 -4.21 21.27
N TYR A 81 -5.44 -3.44 20.18
CA TYR A 81 -5.05 -3.97 18.87
C TYR A 81 -3.90 -3.13 18.27
N PRO A 82 -2.67 -3.26 18.79
CA PRO A 82 -1.55 -2.43 18.36
C PRO A 82 -1.11 -2.62 16.90
N GLU A 83 -1.57 -3.69 16.25
CA GLU A 83 -1.35 -3.98 14.81
C GLU A 83 -2.37 -3.32 13.89
N ILE A 84 -3.52 -2.86 14.41
CA ILE A 84 -4.57 -2.21 13.60
C ILE A 84 -4.43 -0.70 13.73
N MET A 85 -4.07 -0.04 12.64
CA MET A 85 -3.95 1.40 12.57
C MET A 85 -5.26 2.04 12.09
N PRO A 86 -5.93 2.85 12.92
CA PRO A 86 -7.03 3.67 12.44
C PRO A 86 -6.48 4.81 11.58
N LEU A 87 -6.89 4.84 10.31
CA LEU A 87 -6.61 5.94 9.39
C LEU A 87 -7.83 6.86 9.38
N ILE A 88 -7.72 8.00 10.06
CA ILE A 88 -8.83 8.93 10.24
C ILE A 88 -8.47 10.28 9.65
N LYS A 89 -9.32 10.79 8.74
CA LYS A 89 -9.36 12.20 8.34
C LYS A 89 -10.63 12.80 8.87
N GLN A 90 -10.52 13.84 9.69
CA GLN A 90 -11.66 14.63 10.16
C GLN A 90 -12.09 15.65 9.09
N PRO A 91 -13.34 16.14 9.11
CA PRO A 91 -13.80 17.17 8.16
C PRO A 91 -12.94 18.44 8.15
N SER A 92 -12.29 18.77 9.27
CA SER A 92 -11.39 19.92 9.42
C SER A 92 -9.96 19.68 8.94
N ASP A 93 -9.58 18.43 8.68
CA ASP A 93 -8.21 18.10 8.26
C ASP A 93 -7.98 18.50 6.81
N GLN A 94 -6.88 19.19 6.55
CA GLN A 94 -6.48 19.64 5.21
C GLN A 94 -5.69 18.56 4.47
N LEU A 95 -5.06 17.62 5.21
CA LEU A 95 -4.26 16.54 4.65
C LEU A 95 -4.85 15.18 5.04
N ASN A 96 -4.63 14.20 4.17
CA ASN A 96 -4.86 12.79 4.49
C ASN A 96 -3.53 12.03 4.60
N VAL A 97 -3.59 10.81 5.12
CA VAL A 97 -2.47 9.88 5.10
C VAL A 97 -2.50 9.07 3.81
N GLY A 98 -1.37 9.00 3.09
CA GLY A 98 -1.23 8.19 1.88
C GLY A 98 -1.49 8.93 0.57
N GLU A 99 -1.56 10.28 0.59
CA GLU A 99 -1.61 11.07 -0.64
C GLU A 99 -0.31 10.96 -1.44
N GLY A 100 -0.44 10.81 -2.75
CA GLY A 100 0.65 10.62 -3.70
C GLY A 100 1.00 9.14 -3.91
N TRP A 101 1.57 8.85 -5.09
CA TRP A 101 1.98 7.49 -5.47
C TRP A 101 3.14 7.00 -4.62
N HIS A 102 2.94 5.87 -3.91
CA HIS A 102 3.96 5.27 -3.05
C HIS A 102 3.79 3.76 -2.88
N ILE A 103 4.88 3.14 -2.47
CA ILE A 103 4.96 1.79 -1.92
C ILE A 103 5.19 1.95 -0.42
N ASP A 104 4.45 1.22 0.41
CA ASP A 104 4.50 1.39 1.87
C ASP A 104 5.87 1.11 2.47
N SER A 105 6.32 2.03 3.32
CA SER A 105 7.49 1.88 4.22
C SER A 105 8.76 1.37 3.56
N THR A 106 9.02 1.73 2.30
CA THR A 106 10.22 1.31 1.55
C THR A 106 11.52 1.84 2.16
N TYR A 107 11.44 2.81 3.06
CA TYR A 107 12.59 3.29 3.84
C TYR A 107 13.09 2.29 4.91
N ARG A 108 12.37 1.18 5.11
CA ARG A 108 12.76 0.10 6.04
C ARG A 108 13.50 -1.00 5.29
N GLN A 109 14.42 -1.67 6.00
CA GLN A 109 15.16 -2.82 5.43
C GLN A 109 14.23 -3.95 4.99
N CYS A 110 13.15 -4.19 5.76
CA CYS A 110 12.08 -5.14 5.44
C CYS A 110 10.76 -4.36 5.34
N PRO A 111 10.37 -3.86 4.15
CA PRO A 111 9.07 -3.25 3.95
C PRO A 111 7.94 -4.28 4.07
N PRO A 112 6.71 -3.88 4.43
CA PRO A 112 5.57 -4.80 4.50
C PRO A 112 5.36 -5.59 3.20
N ALA A 113 4.99 -6.87 3.33
CA ALA A 113 4.63 -7.70 2.17
C ALA A 113 3.31 -7.27 1.54
N GLY A 114 2.38 -6.81 2.37
CA GLY A 114 1.07 -6.35 1.94
C GLY A 114 0.36 -5.64 3.06
N ALA A 115 -0.82 -5.12 2.78
CA ALA A 115 -1.67 -4.58 3.82
C ALA A 115 -3.16 -4.82 3.51
N ALA A 116 -3.96 -4.87 4.57
CA ALA A 116 -5.40 -4.88 4.47
C ALA A 116 -5.98 -3.54 4.95
N LEU A 117 -7.01 -3.08 4.25
CA LEU A 117 -7.81 -1.91 4.59
C LEU A 117 -9.26 -2.33 4.75
N TYR A 118 -9.85 -2.00 5.89
CA TYR A 118 -11.28 -2.18 6.15
C TYR A 118 -11.96 -0.82 6.28
N ALA A 119 -13.02 -0.61 5.50
CA ALA A 119 -13.74 0.66 5.42
C ALA A 119 -14.81 0.77 6.52
N ILE A 120 -14.62 1.69 7.46
CA ILE A 120 -15.56 1.99 8.56
C ILE A 120 -16.52 3.10 8.13
N ASP A 121 -15.97 4.25 7.76
CA ASP A 121 -16.72 5.44 7.35
C ASP A 121 -16.07 6.02 6.10
N VAL A 122 -16.87 6.21 5.06
CA VAL A 122 -16.38 6.66 3.76
C VAL A 122 -17.16 7.90 3.31
N PRO A 123 -16.51 8.87 2.68
CA PRO A 123 -17.19 10.06 2.17
C PRO A 123 -18.15 9.70 1.02
N PRO A 124 -19.23 10.48 0.82
CA PRO A 124 -20.20 10.21 -0.25
C PRO A 124 -19.62 10.43 -1.65
N LYS A 125 -18.44 11.08 -1.74
CA LYS A 125 -17.67 11.31 -2.97
C LYS A 125 -16.19 11.45 -2.65
N GLY A 126 -15.33 11.02 -3.55
CA GLY A 126 -13.89 11.04 -3.36
C GLY A 126 -13.43 10.03 -2.31
N GLY A 127 -12.19 10.18 -1.81
CA GLY A 127 -11.60 9.30 -0.81
C GLY A 127 -11.28 7.89 -1.34
N ASP A 128 -11.25 7.71 -2.63
CA ASP A 128 -10.89 6.46 -3.31
C ASP A 128 -9.42 6.09 -3.07
N THR A 129 -9.03 4.91 -3.51
CA THR A 129 -7.62 4.51 -3.58
C THR A 129 -7.29 3.99 -4.97
N LEU A 130 -6.23 4.54 -5.58
CA LEU A 130 -5.68 4.04 -6.83
C LEU A 130 -4.54 3.08 -6.53
N PHE A 131 -4.48 1.99 -7.30
CA PHE A 131 -3.37 1.05 -7.31
C PHE A 131 -2.75 1.00 -8.70
N SER A 132 -1.44 0.82 -8.79
CA SER A 132 -0.72 0.63 -10.05
C SER A 132 0.11 -0.64 -10.03
N ASN A 133 0.03 -1.41 -11.12
CA ASN A 133 0.73 -2.68 -11.29
C ASN A 133 2.18 -2.46 -11.72
N MET A 134 3.10 -2.65 -10.78
CA MET A 134 4.52 -2.42 -11.01
C MET A 134 5.20 -3.52 -11.86
N TYR A 135 4.55 -4.69 -12.04
CA TYR A 135 4.96 -5.69 -13.03
C TYR A 135 4.72 -5.19 -14.46
N LEU A 136 3.57 -4.57 -14.72
CA LEU A 136 3.26 -3.96 -16.03
C LEU A 136 4.17 -2.76 -16.28
N ALA A 137 4.40 -1.92 -15.26
CA ALA A 137 5.32 -0.81 -15.36
C ALA A 137 6.74 -1.26 -15.76
N TYR A 138 7.28 -2.33 -15.15
CA TYR A 138 8.57 -2.89 -15.54
C TYR A 138 8.52 -3.54 -16.93
N GLY A 139 7.49 -4.37 -17.20
CA GLY A 139 7.39 -5.17 -18.42
C GLY A 139 7.27 -4.34 -19.70
N THR A 140 6.69 -3.14 -19.62
CA THR A 140 6.47 -2.22 -20.75
C THR A 140 7.62 -1.24 -20.99
N LEU A 141 8.63 -1.19 -20.10
CA LEU A 141 9.87 -0.46 -20.38
C LEU A 141 10.56 -1.00 -21.63
N SER A 142 11.23 -0.13 -22.37
CA SER A 142 12.08 -0.56 -23.48
C SER A 142 13.18 -1.51 -23.02
N ALA A 143 13.70 -2.36 -23.91
CA ALA A 143 14.79 -3.27 -23.56
C ALA A 143 16.04 -2.55 -23.03
N GLY A 144 16.34 -1.33 -23.54
CA GLY A 144 17.43 -0.49 -23.03
C GLY A 144 17.18 -0.02 -21.60
N MET A 145 15.96 0.48 -21.33
CA MET A 145 15.60 0.95 -19.99
C MET A 145 15.55 -0.21 -18.97
N ARG A 146 15.05 -1.39 -19.35
CA ARG A 146 15.09 -2.58 -18.45
C ARG A 146 16.50 -2.98 -18.09
N ARG A 147 17.42 -3.04 -19.07
CA ARG A 147 18.85 -3.34 -18.78
C ARG A 147 19.48 -2.32 -17.84
N LEU A 148 19.15 -1.03 -18.00
CA LEU A 148 19.62 0.01 -17.10
C LEU A 148 19.03 -0.20 -15.68
N ALA A 149 17.73 -0.32 -15.59
CA ALA A 149 17.01 -0.45 -14.32
C ALA A 149 17.42 -1.71 -13.52
N ASP A 150 17.66 -2.84 -14.19
CA ASP A 150 18.08 -4.10 -13.56
C ASP A 150 19.41 -4.00 -12.79
N GLY A 151 20.26 -3.05 -13.14
CA GLY A 151 21.58 -2.84 -12.52
C GLY A 151 21.60 -1.77 -11.42
N LEU A 152 20.49 -1.08 -11.19
CA LEU A 152 20.44 0.07 -10.30
C LEU A 152 19.84 -0.27 -8.92
N HIS A 153 20.29 0.47 -7.90
CA HIS A 153 19.72 0.46 -6.56
C HIS A 153 19.16 1.84 -6.22
N VAL A 154 18.15 1.85 -5.37
CA VAL A 154 17.43 3.05 -4.94
C VAL A 154 17.62 3.23 -3.45
N VAL A 155 17.91 4.45 -3.02
CA VAL A 155 17.90 4.85 -1.62
C VAL A 155 16.54 5.43 -1.28
N HIS A 156 15.78 4.77 -0.43
CA HIS A 156 14.50 5.25 0.08
C HIS A 156 14.69 5.89 1.45
N ALA A 157 13.96 6.99 1.71
CA ALA A 157 13.95 7.66 3.00
C ALA A 157 12.53 8.06 3.41
N ASN A 158 12.24 8.06 4.70
CA ASN A 158 11.03 8.69 5.21
C ASN A 158 11.26 10.20 5.43
N GLY A 159 11.12 10.98 4.40
CA GLY A 159 11.45 12.41 4.37
C GLY A 159 10.71 13.29 5.38
N TYR A 160 9.65 12.79 6.03
CA TYR A 160 8.92 13.51 7.09
C TYR A 160 9.75 13.90 8.30
N LEU A 161 10.93 13.34 8.46
CA LEU A 161 11.65 13.35 9.72
C LEU A 161 12.95 14.13 9.66
N GLY A 162 13.37 14.51 8.45
CA GLY A 162 14.59 15.28 8.24
C GLY A 162 14.46 16.75 8.67
N ASP A 163 13.26 17.31 8.57
CA ASP A 163 12.95 18.69 8.91
C ASP A 163 11.83 18.76 9.97
N ALA A 164 12.18 19.21 11.17
CA ALA A 164 11.25 19.30 12.29
C ALA A 164 10.15 20.36 12.06
N GLU A 165 10.44 21.44 11.32
CA GLU A 165 9.49 22.50 11.01
C GLU A 165 8.44 21.99 10.01
N ALA A 166 8.86 21.43 8.89
CA ALA A 166 7.97 20.81 7.90
C ALA A 166 7.11 19.69 8.51
N ARG A 167 7.69 18.87 9.41
CA ARG A 167 6.92 17.86 10.17
C ARG A 167 5.84 18.48 11.04
N ASN A 168 6.16 19.54 11.77
CA ASN A 168 5.23 20.20 12.68
C ASN A 168 4.10 20.90 11.90
N GLU A 169 4.42 21.58 10.80
CA GLU A 169 3.45 22.19 9.92
C GLU A 169 2.48 21.16 9.35
N ARG A 170 2.98 20.01 8.87
CA ARG A 170 2.14 18.94 8.39
C ARG A 170 1.24 18.36 9.49
N GLN A 171 1.77 18.13 10.69
CA GLN A 171 0.99 17.64 11.82
C GLN A 171 -0.06 18.65 12.32
N ALA A 172 0.10 19.95 12.04
CA ALA A 172 -0.91 20.96 12.35
C ALA A 172 -2.13 20.85 11.40
N GLN A 173 -1.97 20.30 10.21
CA GLN A 173 -2.98 20.18 9.17
C GLN A 173 -3.76 18.86 9.18
N GLN A 174 -3.47 17.96 10.14
CA GLN A 174 -4.13 16.66 10.27
C GLN A 174 -4.36 16.27 11.72
N SER A 175 -5.43 15.53 11.98
CA SER A 175 -5.77 15.03 13.32
C SER A 175 -4.89 13.87 13.75
N MET A 176 -4.46 13.03 12.81
CA MET A 176 -3.54 11.92 13.11
C MET A 176 -2.14 12.47 13.45
N LYS A 177 -1.62 12.07 14.60
CA LYS A 177 -0.30 12.50 15.07
C LYS A 177 0.72 11.38 14.97
N LEU A 178 1.91 11.72 14.48
CA LEU A 178 3.06 10.82 14.51
C LEU A 178 3.49 10.57 15.95
N ARG A 179 3.91 9.34 16.24
CA ARG A 179 4.52 9.02 17.53
C ARG A 179 5.86 9.76 17.67
N SER A 180 6.19 10.14 18.91
CA SER A 180 7.41 10.91 19.20
C SER A 180 8.71 10.16 18.89
N GLU A 181 8.65 8.81 18.92
CA GLU A 181 9.79 7.93 18.71
C GLU A 181 10.14 7.71 17.24
N VAL A 182 9.30 8.19 16.32
CA VAL A 182 9.55 8.01 14.88
C VAL A 182 10.79 8.79 14.45
N LYS A 183 11.79 8.08 13.92
CA LYS A 183 13.08 8.63 13.47
C LYS A 183 13.18 8.61 11.96
N THR A 184 14.14 9.37 11.44
CA THR A 184 14.54 9.25 10.04
C THR A 184 15.18 7.88 9.83
N GLU A 185 14.63 7.13 8.87
CA GLU A 185 15.14 5.83 8.44
C GLU A 185 15.41 5.87 6.95
N THR A 186 16.43 5.15 6.52
CA THR A 186 16.77 4.96 5.11
C THR A 186 17.07 3.49 4.85
N ALA A 187 16.73 3.02 3.67
CA ALA A 187 17.10 1.70 3.19
C ALA A 187 17.48 1.73 1.70
N GLN A 188 18.37 0.81 1.33
CA GLN A 188 18.76 0.62 -0.07
C GLN A 188 18.10 -0.66 -0.60
N HIS A 189 17.47 -0.56 -1.76
CA HIS A 189 16.79 -1.67 -2.42
C HIS A 189 17.15 -1.69 -3.91
N PRO A 190 17.02 -2.84 -4.59
CA PRO A 190 17.11 -2.86 -6.04
C PRO A 190 15.98 -2.01 -6.64
N LEU A 191 16.27 -1.27 -7.71
CA LEU A 191 15.25 -0.51 -8.48
C LEU A 191 14.24 -1.43 -9.15
N VAL A 192 14.64 -2.69 -9.39
CA VAL A 192 13.78 -3.77 -9.90
C VAL A 192 13.76 -4.89 -8.88
N ARG A 193 12.66 -4.98 -8.14
CA ARG A 193 12.45 -6.03 -7.14
C ARG A 193 11.98 -7.33 -7.78
N THR A 194 12.55 -8.47 -7.38
CA THR A 194 11.99 -9.79 -7.67
C THR A 194 11.01 -10.18 -6.56
N HIS A 195 9.78 -10.52 -6.95
CA HIS A 195 8.79 -10.95 -5.99
C HIS A 195 9.13 -12.34 -5.40
N PRO A 196 9.13 -12.53 -4.07
CA PRO A 196 9.66 -13.75 -3.44
C PRO A 196 8.87 -15.01 -3.79
N GLU A 197 7.58 -14.92 -4.07
CA GLU A 197 6.72 -16.06 -4.40
C GLU A 197 6.57 -16.25 -5.91
N THR A 198 6.16 -15.22 -6.66
CA THR A 198 5.88 -15.33 -8.09
C THR A 198 7.13 -15.30 -8.96
N LYS A 199 8.29 -14.88 -8.43
CA LYS A 199 9.56 -14.67 -9.13
C LYS A 199 9.49 -13.65 -10.28
N ARG A 200 8.39 -12.92 -10.39
CA ARG A 200 8.23 -11.84 -11.37
C ARG A 200 8.98 -10.60 -10.93
N LYS A 201 9.48 -9.84 -11.89
CA LYS A 201 10.16 -8.56 -11.67
C LYS A 201 9.17 -7.40 -11.70
N SER A 202 9.27 -6.50 -10.74
CA SER A 202 8.47 -5.27 -10.62
C SER A 202 9.37 -4.05 -10.48
N LEU A 203 8.97 -2.93 -11.03
CA LEU A 203 9.63 -1.65 -10.77
C LEU A 203 9.43 -1.26 -9.30
N TYR A 204 10.49 -0.83 -8.63
CA TYR A 204 10.47 -0.56 -7.19
C TYR A 204 10.96 0.85 -6.88
N VAL A 205 10.16 1.84 -7.27
CA VAL A 205 10.47 3.26 -7.12
C VAL A 205 9.27 4.02 -6.56
N ASN A 206 9.53 4.98 -5.68
CA ASN A 206 8.51 5.89 -5.14
C ASN A 206 8.65 7.27 -5.77
N LYS A 207 7.52 7.93 -6.01
CA LYS A 207 7.53 9.34 -6.40
C LYS A 207 8.05 10.19 -5.23
N LEU A 208 8.91 11.15 -5.55
CA LEU A 208 9.26 12.23 -4.64
C LEU A 208 7.98 13.00 -4.32
N LEU A 209 7.50 12.91 -3.08
CA LEU A 209 6.40 13.75 -2.63
C LEU A 209 6.92 15.16 -2.41
N ALA A 210 6.25 16.16 -2.96
CA ALA A 210 6.64 17.56 -2.88
C ALA A 210 6.70 18.10 -1.43
N ASP A 211 6.12 17.38 -0.49
CA ASP A 211 5.99 17.71 0.93
C ASP A 211 6.95 16.94 1.86
N GLY A 212 8.05 16.41 1.33
CA GLY A 212 9.07 15.72 2.13
C GLY A 212 8.73 14.26 2.49
N GLY A 213 7.84 13.63 1.73
CA GLY A 213 7.55 12.20 1.84
C GLY A 213 8.74 11.30 1.44
N MET A 214 8.47 10.07 1.06
CA MET A 214 9.51 9.11 0.70
C MET A 214 10.32 9.59 -0.50
N ILE A 215 11.63 9.81 -0.27
CA ILE A 215 12.57 10.26 -1.29
C ILE A 215 13.25 9.02 -1.87
N ALA A 216 13.32 8.94 -3.19
CA ALA A 216 14.09 7.93 -3.89
C ALA A 216 15.24 8.59 -4.65
N ASN A 217 16.46 8.19 -4.35
CA ASN A 217 17.66 8.52 -5.12
C ASN A 217 18.27 7.23 -5.65
N LEU A 218 18.91 7.29 -6.79
CA LEU A 218 19.70 6.16 -7.30
C LEU A 218 21.05 6.14 -6.58
N LEU A 219 21.48 4.95 -6.19
CA LEU A 219 22.78 4.76 -5.53
C LEU A 219 23.92 5.07 -6.52
N ASP A 220 24.97 5.67 -6.01
CA ASP A 220 26.19 6.03 -6.76
C ASP A 220 25.97 7.02 -7.94
N MET A 221 24.84 7.74 -7.92
CA MET A 221 24.53 8.82 -8.88
C MET A 221 24.33 10.15 -8.15
N SER A 222 24.71 11.25 -8.80
CA SER A 222 24.37 12.58 -8.29
C SER A 222 22.86 12.84 -8.33
N ALA A 223 22.39 13.85 -7.59
CA ALA A 223 20.98 14.23 -7.61
C ALA A 223 20.52 14.69 -9.01
N GLU A 224 21.38 15.40 -9.74
CA GLU A 224 21.11 15.87 -11.11
C GLU A 224 20.98 14.70 -12.10
N GLU A 225 21.78 13.64 -11.93
CA GLU A 225 21.69 12.43 -12.77
C GLU A 225 20.48 11.57 -12.39
N SER A 226 20.22 11.44 -11.10
CA SER A 226 19.16 10.61 -10.54
C SER A 226 17.76 11.15 -10.84
N ALA A 227 17.55 12.45 -10.62
CA ALA A 227 16.23 13.06 -10.63
C ALA A 227 15.45 12.84 -11.93
N PRO A 228 15.98 13.08 -13.14
CA PRO A 228 15.25 12.91 -14.39
C PRO A 228 14.87 11.43 -14.64
N LEU A 229 15.74 10.49 -14.26
CA LEU A 229 15.47 9.07 -14.43
C LEU A 229 14.39 8.58 -13.45
N VAL A 230 14.49 8.96 -12.17
CA VAL A 230 13.47 8.65 -11.16
C VAL A 230 12.12 9.26 -11.55
N GLN A 231 12.11 10.53 -11.99
CA GLN A 231 10.89 11.18 -12.44
C GLN A 231 10.23 10.43 -13.61
N TYR A 232 11.01 10.09 -14.64
CA TYR A 232 10.50 9.33 -15.78
C TYR A 232 9.89 7.98 -15.35
N LEU A 233 10.56 7.24 -14.47
CA LEU A 233 10.10 5.93 -14.01
C LEU A 233 8.84 6.05 -13.15
N CYS A 234 8.73 7.08 -12.29
CA CYS A 234 7.54 7.34 -11.49
C CYS A 234 6.34 7.75 -12.36
N GLU A 235 6.54 8.60 -13.35
CA GLU A 235 5.49 9.00 -14.29
C GLU A 235 5.05 7.83 -15.17
N HIS A 236 6.00 7.01 -15.64
CA HIS A 236 5.71 5.79 -16.37
C HIS A 236 4.88 4.81 -15.53
N ALA A 237 5.25 4.60 -14.26
CA ALA A 237 4.55 3.68 -13.36
C ALA A 237 3.13 4.15 -12.98
N ALA A 238 2.84 5.45 -13.09
CA ALA A 238 1.53 6.02 -12.76
C ALA A 238 0.56 6.13 -13.95
N ARG A 239 0.87 5.50 -15.10
CA ARG A 239 0.03 5.57 -16.30
C ARG A 239 -1.29 4.84 -16.11
N ASP A 240 -2.36 5.37 -16.70
CA ASP A 240 -3.72 4.86 -16.56
C ASP A 240 -3.84 3.38 -16.96
N GLU A 241 -3.09 2.93 -17.96
CA GLU A 241 -3.08 1.54 -18.42
C GLU A 241 -2.58 0.52 -17.38
N PHE A 242 -1.87 0.97 -16.34
CA PHE A 242 -1.40 0.14 -15.23
C PHE A 242 -2.23 0.29 -13.98
N THR A 243 -3.18 1.23 -13.97
CA THR A 243 -3.87 1.65 -12.76
C THR A 243 -5.29 1.11 -12.68
N TRP A 244 -5.76 0.96 -11.47
CA TRP A 244 -7.14 0.67 -11.15
C TRP A 244 -7.54 1.41 -9.87
N ARG A 245 -8.82 1.85 -9.81
CA ARG A 245 -9.36 2.67 -8.71
C ARG A 245 -10.39 1.87 -7.91
N VAL A 246 -10.14 1.73 -6.61
CA VAL A 246 -11.15 1.26 -5.64
C VAL A 246 -12.05 2.43 -5.27
N LYS A 247 -13.34 2.29 -5.53
CA LYS A 247 -14.38 3.13 -4.96
C LYS A 247 -14.87 2.48 -3.68
N TRP A 248 -14.63 3.13 -2.56
CA TRP A 248 -14.91 2.57 -1.25
C TRP A 248 -16.40 2.62 -0.92
N GLU A 249 -16.86 1.59 -0.23
CA GLU A 249 -18.15 1.50 0.46
C GLU A 249 -17.87 1.02 1.89
N SER A 250 -18.67 1.48 2.88
CA SER A 250 -18.54 0.99 4.25
C SER A 250 -18.72 -0.53 4.30
N GLY A 251 -17.88 -1.22 5.06
CA GLY A 251 -17.86 -2.68 5.11
C GLY A 251 -17.07 -3.34 3.98
N MET A 252 -16.37 -2.60 3.12
CA MET A 252 -15.39 -3.20 2.21
C MET A 252 -14.10 -3.54 2.92
N LEU A 253 -13.58 -4.74 2.64
CA LEU A 253 -12.26 -5.20 3.05
C LEU A 253 -11.41 -5.43 1.80
N VAL A 254 -10.23 -4.81 1.75
CA VAL A 254 -9.31 -4.89 0.60
C VAL A 254 -7.94 -5.34 1.08
N LEU A 255 -7.40 -6.37 0.45
CA LEU A 255 -6.02 -6.84 0.64
C LEU A 255 -5.20 -6.49 -0.60
N TYR A 256 -4.03 -5.86 -0.43
CA TYR A 256 -3.13 -5.54 -1.55
C TYR A 256 -1.70 -5.99 -1.30
N ASP A 257 -1.00 -6.33 -2.39
CA ASP A 257 0.39 -6.79 -2.38
C ASP A 257 1.35 -5.61 -2.55
N ASN A 258 2.01 -5.22 -1.47
CA ASN A 258 2.94 -4.09 -1.45
C ASN A 258 4.27 -4.39 -2.17
N ARG A 259 4.52 -5.67 -2.52
CA ARG A 259 5.75 -6.11 -3.18
C ARG A 259 5.75 -5.84 -4.69
N CYS A 260 4.57 -5.63 -5.27
CA CYS A 260 4.39 -5.45 -6.72
C CYS A 260 3.40 -4.33 -7.10
N LEU A 261 2.95 -3.54 -6.14
CA LEU A 261 2.04 -2.41 -6.36
C LEU A 261 2.60 -1.13 -5.75
N GLN A 262 2.30 0.01 -6.37
CA GLN A 262 2.23 1.30 -5.70
C GLN A 262 0.78 1.74 -5.61
N HIS A 263 0.48 2.66 -4.67
CA HIS A 263 -0.87 3.17 -4.50
C HIS A 263 -0.89 4.66 -4.16
N ASN A 264 -2.07 5.26 -4.31
CA ASN A 264 -2.32 6.67 -4.04
C ASN A 264 -3.73 6.82 -3.46
N ALA A 265 -3.85 7.54 -2.35
CA ALA A 265 -5.13 7.94 -1.75
C ALA A 265 -5.35 9.44 -1.98
N PRO A 266 -6.02 9.87 -3.08
CA PRO A 266 -6.26 11.27 -3.37
C PRO A 266 -6.98 11.99 -2.22
N ASN A 267 -6.57 13.22 -1.96
CA ASN A 267 -7.21 14.07 -0.97
C ASN A 267 -8.31 14.94 -1.62
N ASP A 268 -9.35 14.28 -2.14
CA ASP A 268 -10.41 14.87 -2.98
C ASP A 268 -11.80 14.86 -2.30
N TYR A 269 -11.84 14.85 -0.94
CA TYR A 269 -13.04 14.77 -0.13
C TYR A 269 -13.05 15.77 1.04
N ASP A 270 -12.73 17.02 0.76
CA ASP A 270 -12.71 18.10 1.75
C ASP A 270 -14.06 18.26 2.45
N GLY A 271 -14.03 18.49 3.77
CA GLY A 271 -15.21 18.65 4.60
C GLY A 271 -15.93 17.34 4.97
N PHE A 272 -15.44 16.20 4.52
CA PHE A 272 -16.00 14.89 4.88
C PHE A 272 -15.05 14.10 5.79
N ARG A 273 -15.66 13.31 6.69
CA ARG A 273 -14.93 12.35 7.51
C ARG A 273 -14.63 11.08 6.70
N ARG A 274 -13.47 10.47 6.94
CA ARG A 274 -13.12 9.13 6.45
C ARG A 274 -12.42 8.37 7.56
N GLU A 275 -12.83 7.12 7.78
CA GLU A 275 -12.15 6.20 8.70
C GLU A 275 -11.95 4.84 8.06
N MET A 276 -10.72 4.36 8.08
CA MET A 276 -10.31 3.03 7.66
C MET A 276 -9.52 2.38 8.77
N TRP A 277 -9.64 1.08 8.92
CA TRP A 277 -8.71 0.29 9.72
C TRP A 277 -7.71 -0.39 8.80
N ARG A 278 -6.43 -0.19 9.10
CA ARG A 278 -5.34 -0.76 8.33
C ARG A 278 -4.51 -1.70 9.18
N LEU A 279 -4.15 -2.87 8.63
CA LEU A 279 -3.09 -3.72 9.17
C LEU A 279 -2.06 -4.02 8.09
N SER A 280 -0.81 -4.28 8.51
CA SER A 280 0.29 -4.59 7.60
C SER A 280 0.83 -5.99 7.88
N LEU A 281 1.18 -6.69 6.81
CA LEU A 281 1.82 -8.00 6.85
C LEU A 281 3.33 -7.82 6.85
N ALA A 282 4.03 -8.55 7.71
CA ALA A 282 5.50 -8.54 7.74
C ALA A 282 6.07 -8.99 6.38
N GLY A 283 7.10 -8.30 5.94
CA GLY A 283 7.71 -8.55 4.64
C GLY A 283 9.15 -9.02 4.72
N ASP A 284 9.77 -9.06 3.57
CA ASP A 284 11.13 -9.53 3.32
C ASP A 284 12.06 -8.38 2.89
N VAL A 285 13.36 -8.66 2.90
CA VAL A 285 14.35 -7.76 2.27
C VAL A 285 14.18 -7.86 0.76
N PRO A 286 13.88 -6.74 0.06
CA PRO A 286 13.78 -6.72 -1.41
C PRO A 286 15.07 -7.17 -2.11
N PHE A 287 14.97 -8.01 -3.13
CA PHE A 287 16.09 -8.55 -3.91
C PHE A 287 15.79 -8.61 -5.41
#